data_5218db79af21bb323cf4e0cf178945ca
#
_entry.id   5218db79af21bb323cf4e0cf178945ca
#
_cell.length_a   1.000
_cell.length_b   1.000
_cell.length_c   1.000
_cell.angle_alpha   90.00
_cell.angle_beta   90.00
_cell.angle_gamma   90.00
#
_symmetry.space_group_name_H-M   'P 1'
#
loop_
_entity.id
_entity.type
_entity.pdbx_description
1 polymer ?
#
loop_
_entity_poly.entity_id
_entity_poly.type
_entity_poly.pdbx_seq_one_letter_code
_entity_poly.pdbx_strand_id
1 'polypeptide(L)'
;FCTDGNAVNSLFYDDEDFANGMNRAFVIAGKFRIVILAFCLMDTHVHFILYGEFRECSGFLHEYLRLTSKYISAKHNEKGKLVHIPITHQFIDNDFYLKSAICYVIKNAPVGGILSNAYDYPWCSGPLYFRKKGYWSSPNWTNFTPDNQLALGKLGVREKRKFLRTRDVDIPDDTMITGNIVFPGEYVAYEIVERLFKTPKSFNYFMCKTKEEDIESRGGAISRLSIPIQEMRQYRNEICIELFGKAPVRTLSIENRLRLART
;
A
#
# COMPACT_ATOMS: atom_id res chain seq x y z
N PHE A 1 -0.13 -6.52 2.74
CA PHE A 1 0.54 -7.50 1.88
C PHE A 1 1.87 -6.95 1.38
N CYS A 2 2.89 -7.78 1.40
CA CYS A 2 4.22 -7.49 0.88
C CYS A 2 4.78 -8.74 0.21
N THR A 3 5.59 -8.56 -0.84
CA THR A 3 6.40 -9.66 -1.40
C THR A 3 7.81 -9.62 -0.82
N ASP A 4 8.48 -10.77 -0.74
CA ASP A 4 9.85 -10.84 -0.25
C ASP A 4 10.83 -10.22 -1.26
N GLY A 5 11.49 -9.12 -0.87
CA GLY A 5 12.46 -8.42 -1.70
C GLY A 5 13.76 -9.18 -1.95
N ASN A 6 14.03 -10.22 -1.16
CA ASN A 6 15.22 -11.08 -1.34
C ASN A 6 14.96 -12.27 -2.28
N ALA A 7 13.70 -12.51 -2.66
CA ALA A 7 13.33 -13.65 -3.47
C ALA A 7 13.75 -13.51 -4.94
N VAL A 8 13.94 -12.30 -5.43
CA VAL A 8 14.32 -11.99 -6.82
C VAL A 8 15.30 -10.83 -6.86
N ASN A 9 16.19 -10.83 -7.86
CA ASN A 9 17.13 -9.72 -8.05
C ASN A 9 16.44 -8.44 -8.52
N SER A 10 15.41 -8.56 -9.35
CA SER A 10 14.59 -7.44 -9.79
C SER A 10 13.20 -7.92 -10.21
N LEU A 11 12.18 -7.17 -9.82
CA LEU A 11 10.79 -7.34 -10.23
C LEU A 11 10.43 -6.33 -11.33
N PHE A 12 11.00 -5.13 -11.27
CA PHE A 12 10.90 -4.09 -12.27
C PHE A 12 12.29 -3.59 -12.63
N TYR A 13 12.59 -3.51 -13.91
CA TYR A 13 13.93 -3.17 -14.43
C TYR A 13 14.02 -1.74 -14.96
N ASP A 14 12.91 -1.20 -15.44
CA ASP A 14 12.82 0.12 -16.04
C ASP A 14 11.45 0.77 -15.82
N ASP A 15 11.34 2.05 -16.18
CA ASP A 15 10.12 2.84 -16.03
C ASP A 15 8.91 2.23 -16.78
N GLU A 16 9.13 1.53 -17.89
CA GLU A 16 8.04 0.84 -18.60
C GLU A 16 7.49 -0.34 -17.78
N ASP A 17 8.36 -1.03 -17.06
CA ASP A 17 7.96 -2.13 -16.17
C ASP A 17 7.14 -1.61 -15.00
N PHE A 18 7.58 -0.51 -14.37
CA PHE A 18 6.83 0.15 -13.30
C PHE A 18 5.48 0.67 -13.79
N ALA A 19 5.45 1.34 -14.94
CA ALA A 19 4.21 1.81 -15.55
C ALA A 19 3.23 0.65 -15.84
N ASN A 20 3.75 -0.49 -16.34
CA ASN A 20 2.95 -1.69 -16.51
C ASN A 20 2.46 -2.22 -15.15
N GLY A 21 3.30 -2.21 -14.12
CA GLY A 21 2.92 -2.61 -12.76
C GLY A 21 1.76 -1.77 -12.21
N MET A 22 1.80 -0.45 -12.39
CA MET A 22 0.72 0.46 -11.99
C MET A 22 -0.57 0.20 -12.77
N ASN A 23 -0.49 0.13 -14.09
CA ASN A 23 -1.65 -0.18 -14.94
C ASN A 23 -2.24 -1.56 -14.62
N ARG A 24 -1.39 -2.50 -14.24
CA ARG A 24 -1.80 -3.84 -13.80
C ARG A 24 -2.58 -3.79 -12.50
N ALA A 25 -2.14 -2.99 -11.53
CA ALA A 25 -2.87 -2.81 -10.27
C ALA A 25 -4.29 -2.28 -10.53
N PHE A 26 -4.44 -1.29 -11.39
CA PHE A 26 -5.74 -0.76 -11.82
C PHE A 26 -6.63 -1.84 -12.44
N VAL A 27 -6.14 -2.51 -13.49
CA VAL A 27 -6.94 -3.51 -14.23
C VAL A 27 -7.38 -4.67 -13.34
N ILE A 28 -6.53 -5.10 -12.41
CA ILE A 28 -6.85 -6.23 -11.55
C ILE A 28 -7.75 -5.81 -10.39
N ALA A 29 -7.56 -4.61 -9.83
CA ALA A 29 -8.44 -4.10 -8.77
C ALA A 29 -9.91 -4.11 -9.20
N GLY A 30 -10.20 -3.81 -10.47
CA GLY A 30 -11.55 -3.89 -11.02
C GLY A 30 -12.17 -5.30 -11.04
N LYS A 31 -11.38 -6.36 -10.82
CA LYS A 31 -11.84 -7.76 -10.83
C LYS A 31 -12.12 -8.33 -9.44
N PHE A 32 -11.70 -7.65 -8.41
CA PHE A 32 -11.82 -8.07 -7.02
C PHE A 32 -12.60 -7.05 -6.21
N ARG A 33 -13.31 -7.50 -5.18
CA ARG A 33 -14.03 -6.63 -4.24
C ARG A 33 -13.11 -6.07 -3.18
N ILE A 34 -12.16 -5.26 -3.61
CA ILE A 34 -11.15 -4.66 -2.74
C ILE A 34 -11.08 -3.15 -2.93
N VAL A 35 -10.51 -2.47 -1.94
CA VAL A 35 -10.12 -1.07 -2.02
C VAL A 35 -8.62 -0.98 -1.77
N ILE A 36 -7.89 -0.34 -2.68
CA ILE A 36 -6.46 -0.04 -2.49
C ILE A 36 -6.37 1.26 -1.69
N LEU A 37 -5.79 1.19 -0.49
CA LEU A 37 -5.56 2.37 0.36
C LEU A 37 -4.18 2.96 0.16
N ALA A 38 -3.16 2.13 -0.04
CA ALA A 38 -1.79 2.54 -0.36
C ALA A 38 -1.05 1.45 -1.12
N PHE A 39 -0.06 1.84 -1.90
CA PHE A 39 0.88 0.92 -2.54
C PHE A 39 2.26 1.56 -2.72
N CYS A 40 3.27 0.72 -2.87
CA CYS A 40 4.60 1.09 -3.31
C CYS A 40 5.17 -0.05 -4.16
N LEU A 41 5.61 0.26 -5.37
CA LEU A 41 6.30 -0.67 -6.26
C LEU A 41 7.80 -0.38 -6.13
N MET A 42 8.55 -1.39 -5.71
CA MET A 42 10.00 -1.33 -5.60
C MET A 42 10.62 -2.17 -6.72
N ASP A 43 11.88 -1.94 -7.01
CA ASP A 43 12.63 -2.73 -8.00
C ASP A 43 12.62 -4.24 -7.69
N THR A 44 12.62 -4.64 -6.42
CA THR A 44 12.66 -6.05 -6.00
C THR A 44 11.35 -6.59 -5.44
N HIS A 45 10.44 -5.73 -5.00
CA HIS A 45 9.21 -6.15 -4.29
C HIS A 45 8.08 -5.13 -4.38
N VAL A 46 6.90 -5.50 -3.89
CA VAL A 46 5.73 -4.62 -3.85
C VAL A 46 5.06 -4.64 -2.49
N HIS A 47 4.52 -3.50 -2.10
CA HIS A 47 3.69 -3.32 -0.92
C HIS A 47 2.29 -2.86 -1.31
N PHE A 48 1.26 -3.45 -0.69
CA PHE A 48 -0.13 -3.01 -0.83
C PHE A 48 -0.84 -2.99 0.52
N ILE A 49 -1.54 -1.91 0.81
CA ILE A 49 -2.53 -1.82 1.87
C ILE A 49 -3.90 -1.94 1.22
N LEU A 50 -4.57 -3.04 1.51
CA LEU A 50 -5.86 -3.40 0.91
C LEU A 50 -6.93 -3.45 1.99
N TYR A 51 -8.14 -3.00 1.65
CA TYR A 51 -9.34 -3.17 2.45
C TYR A 51 -10.32 -4.08 1.69
N GLY A 52 -10.77 -5.14 2.34
CA GLY A 52 -11.67 -6.13 1.76
C GLY A 52 -11.55 -7.47 2.47
N GLU A 53 -12.32 -8.45 2.00
CA GLU A 53 -12.20 -9.82 2.50
C GLU A 53 -10.83 -10.40 2.15
N PHE A 54 -10.25 -11.18 3.06
CA PHE A 54 -8.91 -11.76 2.89
C PHE A 54 -8.75 -12.53 1.58
N ARG A 55 -9.78 -13.32 1.19
CA ARG A 55 -9.78 -14.08 -0.05
C ARG A 55 -9.66 -13.18 -1.28
N GLU A 56 -10.39 -12.06 -1.30
CA GLU A 56 -10.37 -11.10 -2.39
C GLU A 56 -9.01 -10.38 -2.45
N CYS A 57 -8.49 -9.92 -1.31
CA CYS A 57 -7.20 -9.26 -1.21
C CYS A 57 -6.05 -10.21 -1.63
N SER A 58 -6.07 -11.44 -1.17
CA SER A 58 -5.09 -12.46 -1.56
C SER A 58 -5.19 -12.80 -3.04
N GLY A 59 -6.41 -12.96 -3.56
CA GLY A 59 -6.68 -13.19 -4.98
C GLY A 59 -6.13 -12.08 -5.86
N PHE A 60 -6.35 -10.83 -5.48
CA PHE A 60 -5.78 -9.66 -6.16
C PHE A 60 -4.26 -9.76 -6.28
N LEU A 61 -3.57 -10.02 -5.17
CA LEU A 61 -2.10 -10.04 -5.17
C LEU A 61 -1.52 -11.20 -5.98
N HIS A 62 -2.11 -12.38 -5.88
CA HIS A 62 -1.69 -13.54 -6.69
C HIS A 62 -1.87 -13.26 -8.19
N GLU A 63 -2.99 -12.70 -8.60
CA GLU A 63 -3.25 -12.37 -10.00
C GLU A 63 -2.34 -11.24 -10.49
N TYR A 64 -2.08 -10.24 -9.63
CA TYR A 64 -1.15 -9.16 -9.90
C TYR A 64 0.26 -9.71 -10.20
N LEU A 65 0.78 -10.55 -9.30
CA LEU A 65 2.11 -11.15 -9.47
C LEU A 65 2.17 -12.08 -10.68
N ARG A 66 1.14 -12.89 -10.89
CA ARG A 66 1.06 -13.81 -12.03
C ARG A 66 1.15 -13.07 -13.36
N LEU A 67 0.40 -11.98 -13.52
CA LEU A 67 0.39 -11.21 -14.75
C LEU A 67 1.63 -10.33 -14.91
N THR A 68 2.16 -9.77 -13.82
CA THR A 68 3.43 -9.05 -13.81
C THR A 68 4.57 -9.96 -14.19
N SER A 69 4.66 -11.17 -13.60
CA SER A 69 5.64 -12.19 -13.94
C SER A 69 5.60 -12.54 -15.43
N LYS A 70 4.40 -12.77 -15.96
CA LYS A 70 4.23 -13.08 -17.39
C LYS A 70 4.74 -11.96 -18.30
N TYR A 71 4.50 -10.71 -17.93
CA TYR A 71 4.96 -9.54 -18.69
C TYR A 71 6.49 -9.41 -18.63
N ILE A 72 7.06 -9.43 -17.42
CA ILE A 72 8.52 -9.31 -17.20
C ILE A 72 9.27 -10.44 -17.92
N SER A 73 8.79 -11.67 -17.76
CA SER A 73 9.39 -12.85 -18.46
C SER A 73 9.37 -12.69 -19.97
N ALA A 74 8.29 -12.16 -20.54
CA ALA A 74 8.18 -11.97 -21.99
C ALA A 74 9.06 -10.82 -22.50
N LYS A 75 9.15 -9.71 -21.73
CA LYS A 75 9.95 -8.53 -22.12
C LYS A 75 11.45 -8.77 -22.00
N HIS A 76 11.87 -9.37 -20.88
CA HIS A 76 13.29 -9.55 -20.56
C HIS A 76 13.83 -10.93 -20.89
N ASN A 77 13.02 -11.78 -21.54
CA ASN A 77 13.38 -13.17 -21.90
C ASN A 77 13.84 -14.01 -20.68
N GLU A 78 13.27 -13.75 -19.52
CA GLU A 78 13.57 -14.45 -18.27
C GLU A 78 12.48 -15.46 -17.95
N LYS A 79 12.82 -16.74 -17.79
CA LYS A 79 11.83 -17.79 -17.51
C LYS A 79 11.67 -17.98 -15.99
N GLY A 80 10.42 -17.88 -15.53
CA GLY A 80 9.98 -18.49 -14.26
C GLY A 80 10.39 -17.81 -12.95
N LYS A 81 11.08 -16.68 -12.97
CA LYS A 81 11.61 -16.04 -11.75
C LYS A 81 10.56 -15.61 -10.72
N LEU A 82 9.36 -15.25 -11.16
CA LEU A 82 8.36 -14.62 -10.29
C LEU A 82 7.24 -15.56 -9.84
N VAL A 83 7.25 -16.82 -10.25
CA VAL A 83 6.15 -17.77 -9.97
C VAL A 83 6.08 -18.16 -8.48
N HIS A 84 7.18 -18.01 -7.73
CA HIS A 84 7.30 -18.46 -6.35
C HIS A 84 7.78 -17.37 -5.38
N ILE A 85 7.44 -16.10 -5.67
CA ILE A 85 7.77 -15.02 -4.72
C ILE A 85 6.93 -15.22 -3.45
N PRO A 86 7.56 -15.36 -2.27
CA PRO A 86 6.84 -15.44 -1.02
C PRO A 86 6.01 -14.17 -0.79
N ILE A 87 4.77 -14.37 -0.40
CA ILE A 87 3.85 -13.28 -0.03
C ILE A 87 3.66 -13.32 1.48
N THR A 88 3.95 -12.22 2.13
CA THR A 88 3.62 -11.99 3.53
C THR A 88 2.38 -11.11 3.63
N HIS A 89 1.58 -11.33 4.66
CA HIS A 89 0.42 -10.50 4.94
C HIS A 89 0.31 -10.24 6.43
N GLN A 90 -0.29 -9.10 6.76
CA GLN A 90 -0.55 -8.71 8.13
C GLN A 90 -1.93 -8.07 8.21
N PHE A 91 -2.72 -8.48 9.21
CA PHE A 91 -4.00 -7.85 9.48
C PHE A 91 -3.80 -6.56 10.27
N ILE A 92 -4.56 -5.55 9.89
CA ILE A 92 -4.56 -4.23 10.52
C ILE A 92 -5.87 -4.10 11.28
N ASP A 93 -5.81 -3.95 12.59
CA ASP A 93 -6.94 -4.06 13.51
C ASP A 93 -7.38 -2.72 14.13
N ASN A 94 -6.61 -1.65 13.88
CA ASN A 94 -6.91 -0.33 14.42
C ASN A 94 -6.36 0.81 13.56
N ASP A 95 -6.97 2.00 13.72
CA ASP A 95 -6.64 3.21 12.95
C ASP A 95 -5.21 3.69 13.15
N PHE A 96 -4.66 3.56 14.35
CA PHE A 96 -3.30 4.01 14.63
C PHE A 96 -2.30 3.17 13.83
N TYR A 97 -2.49 1.85 13.85
CA TYR A 97 -1.65 0.94 13.10
C TYR A 97 -1.85 1.09 11.59
N LEU A 98 -3.09 1.32 11.13
CA LEU A 98 -3.36 1.61 9.72
C LEU A 98 -2.61 2.86 9.24
N LYS A 99 -2.62 3.95 10.01
CA LYS A 99 -1.86 5.16 9.70
C LYS A 99 -0.36 4.88 9.61
N SER A 100 0.18 4.13 10.57
CA SER A 100 1.59 3.75 10.57
C SER A 100 1.94 2.88 9.37
N ALA A 101 1.11 1.87 9.05
CA ALA A 101 1.33 0.98 7.91
C ALA A 101 1.29 1.74 6.56
N ILE A 102 0.36 2.68 6.39
CA ILE A 102 0.30 3.52 5.18
C ILE A 102 1.60 4.35 5.06
N CYS A 103 2.03 4.98 6.14
CA CYS A 103 3.27 5.77 6.13
C CYS A 103 4.51 4.89 5.89
N TYR A 104 4.55 3.69 6.45
CA TYR A 104 5.60 2.70 6.19
C TYR A 104 5.69 2.36 4.71
N VAL A 105 4.55 1.99 4.10
CA VAL A 105 4.50 1.65 2.66
C VAL A 105 5.02 2.77 1.78
N ILE A 106 4.67 4.02 2.07
CA ILE A 106 5.15 5.18 1.30
C ILE A 106 6.64 5.41 1.51
N LYS A 107 7.14 5.20 2.73
CA LYS A 107 8.57 5.39 3.08
C LYS A 107 9.48 4.30 2.52
N ASN A 108 8.95 3.16 2.09
CA ASN A 108 9.71 2.15 1.35
C ASN A 108 10.16 2.62 -0.04
N ALA A 109 9.66 3.76 -0.52
CA ALA A 109 10.22 4.42 -1.70
C ALA A 109 11.74 4.52 -1.54
N PRO A 110 12.54 4.20 -2.59
CA PRO A 110 14.00 4.15 -2.47
C PRO A 110 14.55 5.48 -1.95
N VAL A 111 14.94 5.48 -0.68
CA VAL A 111 15.64 6.56 0.00
C VAL A 111 17.14 6.49 -0.37
N GLY A 112 17.45 5.96 -1.54
CA GLY A 112 18.81 5.86 -2.03
C GLY A 112 19.29 7.15 -2.68
N GLY A 113 19.58 8.19 -1.86
CA GLY A 113 20.41 9.35 -2.26
C GLY A 113 19.92 10.26 -3.40
N ILE A 114 18.87 9.87 -4.13
CA ILE A 114 18.37 10.58 -5.32
C ILE A 114 17.05 11.32 -5.04
N LEU A 115 16.26 10.85 -4.07
CA LEU A 115 14.99 11.47 -3.69
C LEU A 115 15.07 12.06 -2.30
N SER A 116 14.95 13.36 -2.21
CA SER A 116 14.91 14.09 -0.95
C SER A 116 13.59 13.89 -0.18
N ASN A 117 12.58 13.25 -0.81
CA ASN A 117 11.25 13.16 -0.25
C ASN A 117 10.52 11.90 -0.74
N ALA A 118 10.06 11.06 0.18
CA ALA A 118 9.27 9.87 -0.11
C ALA A 118 7.94 10.15 -0.84
N TYR A 119 7.43 11.38 -0.74
CA TYR A 119 6.23 11.83 -1.47
C TYR A 119 6.46 12.02 -2.99
N ASP A 120 7.70 12.09 -3.43
CA ASP A 120 8.04 12.35 -4.83
C ASP A 120 8.37 11.06 -5.59
N TYR A 121 8.32 9.90 -4.91
CA TYR A 121 8.53 8.62 -5.57
C TYR A 121 7.35 8.29 -6.50
N PRO A 122 7.60 8.17 -7.82
CA PRO A 122 6.53 8.09 -8.81
C PRO A 122 5.75 6.77 -8.76
N TRP A 123 6.38 5.71 -8.29
CA TRP A 123 5.81 4.36 -8.33
C TRP A 123 5.13 3.96 -7.00
N CYS A 124 4.60 4.95 -6.28
CA CYS A 124 3.83 4.72 -5.06
C CYS A 124 2.62 5.66 -4.98
N SER A 125 1.75 5.41 -4.02
CA SER A 125 0.58 6.24 -3.76
C SER A 125 0.87 7.53 -2.99
N GLY A 126 2.10 7.72 -2.49
CA GLY A 126 2.50 8.91 -1.71
C GLY A 126 2.16 10.26 -2.34
N PRO A 127 2.43 10.45 -3.64
CA PRO A 127 2.10 11.70 -4.35
C PRO A 127 0.61 12.06 -4.38
N LEU A 128 -0.30 11.13 -4.04
CA LEU A 128 -1.76 11.39 -4.08
C LEU A 128 -2.26 12.15 -2.85
N TYR A 129 -1.65 11.96 -1.68
CA TYR A 129 -2.25 12.40 -0.43
C TYR A 129 -2.01 13.88 -0.13
N PHE A 130 -3.09 14.56 0.28
CA PHE A 130 -3.10 15.97 0.69
C PHE A 130 -2.55 16.95 -0.35
N ARG A 131 -2.63 16.58 -1.62
CA ARG A 131 -2.31 17.47 -2.73
C ARG A 131 -3.53 18.28 -3.17
N LYS A 132 -3.30 19.46 -3.74
CA LYS A 132 -4.39 20.26 -4.31
C LYS A 132 -5.03 19.48 -5.47
N LYS A 133 -6.34 19.33 -5.46
CA LYS A 133 -7.08 18.67 -6.55
C LYS A 133 -6.68 19.29 -7.90
N GLY A 134 -6.35 18.44 -8.86
CA GLY A 134 -5.92 18.85 -10.21
C GLY A 134 -4.44 19.15 -10.37
N TYR A 135 -3.64 19.14 -9.30
CA TYR A 135 -2.20 19.36 -9.36
C TYR A 135 -1.47 18.18 -8.71
N TRP A 136 -1.30 17.14 -9.47
CA TRP A 136 -0.53 15.98 -9.05
C TRP A 136 0.80 16.06 -9.80
N SER A 137 1.87 16.40 -9.11
CA SER A 137 3.20 16.41 -9.70
C SER A 137 4.05 15.34 -9.06
N SER A 138 4.50 14.42 -9.87
CA SER A 138 5.66 13.61 -9.62
C SER A 138 6.65 13.91 -10.75
N PRO A 139 7.97 13.79 -10.54
CA PRO A 139 8.95 14.00 -11.61
C PRO A 139 8.67 13.18 -12.87
N ASN A 140 8.03 12.03 -12.73
CA ASN A 140 7.71 11.13 -13.85
C ASN A 140 6.23 11.16 -14.27
N TRP A 141 5.35 11.76 -13.45
CA TRP A 141 3.96 12.04 -13.81
C TRP A 141 3.87 13.50 -14.26
N THR A 142 4.73 13.85 -15.21
CA THR A 142 4.91 15.22 -15.66
C THR A 142 3.57 15.94 -15.71
N ASN A 143 3.35 16.76 -14.68
CA ASN A 143 2.25 17.70 -14.62
C ASN A 143 0.89 17.09 -14.94
N PHE A 144 0.37 16.25 -14.00
CA PHE A 144 -1.04 15.92 -14.03
C PHE A 144 -1.82 17.22 -13.75
N THR A 145 -1.83 18.10 -14.73
CA THR A 145 -2.66 19.29 -14.76
C THR A 145 -3.93 18.96 -15.51
N PRO A 146 -5.05 19.66 -15.26
CA PRO A 146 -6.27 19.48 -16.03
C PRO A 146 -6.05 19.49 -17.55
N ASP A 147 -5.06 20.26 -18.02
CA ASP A 147 -4.75 20.43 -19.44
C ASP A 147 -4.03 19.23 -20.08
N ASN A 148 -3.38 18.38 -19.26
CA ASN A 148 -2.60 17.22 -19.71
C ASN A 148 -3.30 15.89 -19.45
N GLN A 149 -4.56 15.91 -18.98
CA GLN A 149 -5.35 14.73 -18.74
C GLN A 149 -5.99 14.25 -20.04
N LEU A 150 -5.88 12.96 -20.29
CA LEU A 150 -6.57 12.30 -21.39
C LEU A 150 -7.51 11.24 -20.80
N ALA A 151 -8.77 11.28 -21.20
CA ALA A 151 -9.70 10.20 -20.88
C ALA A 151 -9.39 8.96 -21.73
N LEU A 152 -9.39 7.78 -21.11
CA LEU A 152 -9.10 6.50 -21.77
C LEU A 152 -10.06 6.25 -22.95
N GLY A 153 -11.30 6.76 -22.86
CA GLY A 153 -12.30 6.70 -23.93
C GLY A 153 -11.89 7.33 -25.24
N LYS A 154 -10.91 8.27 -25.22
CA LYS A 154 -10.39 8.87 -26.45
C LYS A 154 -9.46 7.94 -27.23
N LEU A 155 -9.00 6.87 -26.61
CA LEU A 155 -8.18 5.85 -27.27
C LEU A 155 -9.08 4.84 -28.00
N GLY A 156 -8.68 4.41 -29.18
CA GLY A 156 -9.30 3.29 -29.89
C GLY A 156 -9.13 1.96 -29.10
N VAL A 157 -10.01 0.99 -29.36
CA VAL A 157 -9.98 -0.33 -28.68
C VAL A 157 -8.62 -1.00 -28.76
N ARG A 158 -7.92 -0.90 -29.91
CA ARG A 158 -6.59 -1.48 -30.09
C ARG A 158 -5.55 -0.78 -29.22
N GLU A 159 -5.64 0.55 -29.11
CA GLU A 159 -4.76 1.38 -28.30
C GLU A 159 -4.98 1.13 -26.81
N LYS A 160 -6.26 1.06 -26.34
CA LYS A 160 -6.61 0.68 -24.97
C LYS A 160 -6.00 -0.67 -24.59
N ARG A 161 -6.14 -1.68 -25.46
CA ARG A 161 -5.55 -3.01 -25.23
C ARG A 161 -4.02 -2.99 -25.16
N LYS A 162 -3.38 -2.18 -25.99
CA LYS A 162 -1.92 -2.02 -25.96
C LYS A 162 -1.49 -1.28 -24.69
N PHE A 163 -2.19 -0.20 -24.32
CA PHE A 163 -1.91 0.63 -23.15
C PHE A 163 -2.05 -0.17 -21.84
N LEU A 164 -3.18 -0.84 -21.66
CA LEU A 164 -3.47 -1.62 -20.45
C LEU A 164 -2.91 -3.04 -20.49
N ARG A 165 -2.39 -3.48 -21.63
CA ARG A 165 -1.91 -4.84 -21.89
C ARG A 165 -2.91 -5.92 -21.42
N THR A 166 -4.20 -5.68 -21.67
CA THR A 166 -5.30 -6.58 -21.37
C THR A 166 -6.25 -6.67 -22.57
N ARG A 167 -6.95 -7.80 -22.66
CA ARG A 167 -8.06 -7.97 -23.61
C ARG A 167 -9.38 -7.44 -23.05
N ASP A 168 -9.45 -7.30 -21.74
CA ASP A 168 -10.56 -6.72 -21.02
C ASP A 168 -10.56 -5.21 -21.26
N VAL A 169 -11.58 -4.71 -21.91
CA VAL A 169 -11.73 -3.28 -22.26
C VAL A 169 -13.02 -2.69 -21.70
N ASP A 170 -13.71 -3.44 -20.84
CA ASP A 170 -14.88 -2.95 -20.09
C ASP A 170 -14.38 -2.08 -18.91
N ILE A 171 -13.80 -0.96 -19.30
CA ILE A 171 -13.24 0.03 -18.39
C ILE A 171 -13.92 1.36 -18.71
N PRO A 172 -14.37 2.13 -17.69
CA PRO A 172 -15.04 3.39 -17.90
C PRO A 172 -14.26 4.33 -18.83
N ASP A 173 -14.95 4.91 -19.80
CA ASP A 173 -14.36 5.79 -20.81
C ASP A 173 -13.82 7.10 -20.23
N ASP A 174 -14.32 7.51 -19.07
CA ASP A 174 -13.88 8.68 -18.30
C ASP A 174 -12.64 8.43 -17.43
N THR A 175 -12.17 7.17 -17.37
CA THR A 175 -10.91 6.83 -16.67
C THR A 175 -9.76 7.72 -17.16
N MET A 176 -9.12 8.42 -16.25
CA MET A 176 -8.06 9.36 -16.57
C MET A 176 -6.71 8.67 -16.71
N ILE A 177 -5.98 9.06 -17.73
CA ILE A 177 -4.62 8.60 -18.01
C ILE A 177 -3.66 9.79 -18.11
N THR A 178 -2.40 9.56 -17.75
CA THR A 178 -1.31 10.53 -17.88
C THR A 178 -0.06 9.81 -18.38
N GLY A 179 0.49 10.29 -19.50
CA GLY A 179 1.59 9.60 -20.14
C GLY A 179 1.26 8.14 -20.46
N ASN A 180 1.99 7.22 -19.86
CA ASN A 180 1.84 5.77 -20.07
C ASN A 180 1.15 5.03 -18.91
N ILE A 181 0.55 5.75 -17.95
CA ILE A 181 -0.15 5.16 -16.80
C ILE A 181 -1.59 5.64 -16.67
N VAL A 182 -2.44 4.78 -16.11
CA VAL A 182 -3.72 5.19 -15.52
C VAL A 182 -3.42 6.04 -14.30
N PHE A 183 -4.12 7.16 -14.15
CA PHE A 183 -3.94 8.04 -13.00
C PHE A 183 -4.24 7.25 -11.71
N PRO A 184 -3.30 7.20 -10.74
CA PRO A 184 -3.49 6.37 -9.56
C PRO A 184 -4.70 6.74 -8.71
N GLY A 185 -5.19 7.97 -8.80
CA GLY A 185 -6.43 8.39 -8.14
C GLY A 185 -7.69 7.66 -8.64
N GLU A 186 -7.62 6.97 -9.78
CA GLU A 186 -8.73 6.17 -10.32
C GLU A 186 -8.92 4.85 -9.55
N TYR A 187 -7.90 4.36 -8.85
CA TYR A 187 -7.95 3.07 -8.18
C TYR A 187 -7.44 3.07 -6.74
N VAL A 188 -6.85 4.17 -6.27
CA VAL A 188 -6.46 4.36 -4.88
C VAL A 188 -7.49 5.24 -4.19
N ALA A 189 -8.08 4.75 -3.11
CA ALA A 189 -9.06 5.48 -2.32
C ALA A 189 -8.38 6.53 -1.41
N TYR A 190 -7.65 7.47 -2.02
CA TYR A 190 -6.87 8.48 -1.33
C TYR A 190 -7.73 9.38 -0.42
N GLU A 191 -8.98 9.65 -0.78
CA GLU A 191 -9.92 10.42 0.05
C GLU A 191 -10.25 9.72 1.38
N ILE A 192 -10.28 8.39 1.40
CA ILE A 192 -10.45 7.60 2.63
C ILE A 192 -9.23 7.79 3.53
N VAL A 193 -8.03 7.74 2.94
CA VAL A 193 -6.77 7.96 3.66
C VAL A 193 -6.68 9.38 4.22
N GLU A 194 -7.04 10.39 3.42
CA GLU A 194 -7.08 11.78 3.88
C GLU A 194 -8.07 11.97 5.04
N ARG A 195 -9.26 11.37 4.97
CA ARG A 195 -10.22 11.39 6.09
C ARG A 195 -9.69 10.68 7.33
N LEU A 196 -8.97 9.57 7.16
CA LEU A 196 -8.34 8.84 8.26
C LEU A 196 -7.32 9.71 9.01
N PHE A 197 -6.46 10.43 8.30
CA PHE A 197 -5.46 11.33 8.91
C PHE A 197 -6.04 12.68 9.32
N LYS A 198 -7.16 13.10 8.74
CA LYS A 198 -7.88 14.37 8.95
C LYS A 198 -7.14 15.61 8.45
N THR A 199 -5.83 15.71 8.62
CA THR A 199 -5.04 16.89 8.23
C THR A 199 -3.67 16.51 7.67
N PRO A 200 -3.08 17.33 6.77
CA PRO A 200 -1.71 17.14 6.31
C PRO A 200 -0.67 17.11 7.46
N LYS A 201 -0.93 17.90 8.51
CA LYS A 201 -0.06 17.94 9.70
C LYS A 201 -0.03 16.60 10.44
N SER A 202 -1.21 15.96 10.59
CA SER A 202 -1.31 14.61 11.18
C SER A 202 -0.60 13.58 10.32
N PHE A 203 -0.76 13.65 8.98
CA PHE A 203 -0.08 12.76 8.05
C PHE A 203 1.44 12.90 8.16
N ASN A 204 1.97 14.13 8.11
CA ASN A 204 3.40 14.38 8.28
C ASN A 204 3.93 13.91 9.63
N TYR A 205 3.16 14.07 10.72
CA TYR A 205 3.54 13.54 12.02
C TYR A 205 3.78 12.02 11.97
N PHE A 206 2.87 11.26 11.38
CA PHE A 206 3.02 9.81 11.22
C PHE A 206 4.17 9.47 10.27
N MET A 207 4.35 10.20 9.18
CA MET A 207 5.48 10.03 8.27
C MET A 207 6.83 10.19 8.98
N CYS A 208 6.96 11.16 9.88
CA CYS A 208 8.19 11.36 10.66
C CYS A 208 8.37 10.32 11.77
N LYS A 209 7.28 9.93 12.43
CA LYS A 209 7.31 9.08 13.63
C LYS A 209 7.43 7.60 13.32
N THR A 210 6.82 7.12 12.25
CA THR A 210 6.82 5.69 11.90
C THR A 210 8.23 5.21 11.59
N LYS A 211 8.71 4.26 12.35
CA LYS A 211 9.96 3.55 12.12
C LYS A 211 9.67 2.21 11.45
N GLU A 212 10.57 1.74 10.63
CA GLU A 212 10.50 0.45 9.96
C GLU A 212 10.38 -0.70 10.98
N GLU A 213 11.23 -0.68 12.00
CA GLU A 213 11.25 -1.64 13.10
C GLU A 213 9.89 -1.80 13.81
N ASP A 214 9.09 -0.71 13.92
CA ASP A 214 7.79 -0.73 14.58
C ASP A 214 6.74 -1.53 13.78
N ILE A 215 6.90 -1.63 12.48
CA ILE A 215 6.00 -2.37 11.60
C ILE A 215 6.47 -3.80 11.42
N GLU A 216 7.76 -4.01 11.20
CA GLU A 216 8.36 -5.34 11.00
C GLU A 216 8.32 -6.19 12.28
N SER A 217 8.57 -5.59 13.44
CA SER A 217 8.49 -6.29 14.73
C SER A 217 7.07 -6.78 15.02
N ARG A 218 6.04 -6.02 14.63
CA ARG A 218 4.64 -6.46 14.76
C ARG A 218 4.29 -7.57 13.79
N GLY A 219 4.82 -7.57 12.56
CA GLY A 219 4.67 -8.66 11.60
C GLY A 219 5.22 -9.99 12.12
N GLY A 220 6.34 -9.98 12.83
CA GLY A 220 6.92 -11.14 13.51
C GLY A 220 6.17 -11.53 14.79
N ALA A 221 5.59 -10.57 15.50
CA ALA A 221 4.89 -10.79 16.76
C ALA A 221 3.46 -11.34 16.56
N ILE A 222 2.73 -10.91 15.53
CA ILE A 222 1.37 -11.42 15.26
C ILE A 222 1.38 -12.88 14.81
N SER A 223 2.43 -13.34 14.11
CA SER A 223 2.59 -14.77 13.82
C SER A 223 2.90 -15.60 15.07
N ARG A 224 3.31 -14.96 16.18
CA ARG A 224 3.62 -15.62 17.47
C ARG A 224 2.57 -15.40 18.56
N LEU A 225 1.70 -14.40 18.42
CA LEU A 225 0.72 -14.01 19.43
C LEU A 225 -0.71 -14.29 18.98
N SER A 226 -1.02 -15.55 18.71
CA SER A 226 -2.37 -16.04 19.05
C SER A 226 -2.44 -16.29 20.55
N ILE A 227 -2.09 -15.29 21.37
CA ILE A 227 -2.38 -15.37 22.80
C ILE A 227 -3.91 -15.35 22.91
N PRO A 228 -4.54 -16.39 23.47
CA PRO A 228 -5.98 -16.39 23.66
C PRO A 228 -6.40 -15.13 24.42
N ILE A 229 -7.54 -14.54 24.06
CA ILE A 229 -8.07 -13.33 24.72
C ILE A 229 -8.11 -13.47 26.25
N GLN A 230 -8.28 -14.69 26.74
CA GLN A 230 -8.23 -15.02 28.15
C GLN A 230 -6.85 -14.81 28.77
N GLU A 231 -5.79 -15.21 28.07
CA GLU A 231 -4.40 -15.05 28.50
C GLU A 231 -3.98 -13.55 28.48
N MET A 232 -4.38 -12.81 27.46
CA MET A 232 -4.19 -11.34 27.44
C MET A 232 -4.90 -10.64 28.60
N ARG A 233 -6.10 -11.11 28.98
CA ARG A 233 -6.82 -10.60 30.14
C ARG A 233 -6.09 -10.93 31.44
N GLN A 234 -5.49 -12.10 31.52
CA GLN A 234 -4.70 -12.53 32.67
C GLN A 234 -3.44 -11.69 32.84
N TYR A 235 -2.64 -11.53 31.79
CA TYR A 235 -1.46 -10.62 31.79
C TYR A 235 -1.83 -9.20 32.18
N ARG A 236 -2.89 -8.64 31.59
CA ARG A 236 -3.35 -7.31 31.98
C ARG A 236 -3.70 -7.24 33.47
N ASN A 237 -4.34 -8.27 34.01
CA ASN A 237 -4.73 -8.30 35.41
C ASN A 237 -3.49 -8.38 36.32
N GLU A 238 -2.50 -9.19 35.97
CA GLU A 238 -1.22 -9.33 36.68
C GLU A 238 -0.47 -7.99 36.71
N ILE A 239 -0.32 -7.33 35.56
CA ILE A 239 0.30 -5.99 35.46
C ILE A 239 -0.48 -4.96 36.27
N CYS A 240 -1.83 -4.99 36.27
CA CYS A 240 -2.63 -4.10 37.08
C CYS A 240 -2.48 -4.34 38.57
N ILE A 241 -2.35 -5.60 39.00
CA ILE A 241 -2.10 -5.94 40.41
C ILE A 241 -0.70 -5.45 40.83
N GLU A 242 0.30 -5.63 39.99
CA GLU A 242 1.67 -5.19 40.24
C GLU A 242 1.76 -3.65 40.33
N LEU A 243 1.15 -2.92 39.41
CA LEU A 243 1.23 -1.46 39.36
C LEU A 243 0.29 -0.73 40.32
N PHE A 244 -0.84 -1.31 40.64
CA PHE A 244 -1.94 -0.63 41.36
C PHE A 244 -2.44 -1.41 42.60
N GLY A 245 -1.86 -2.56 42.89
CA GLY A 245 -2.26 -3.39 44.05
C GLY A 245 -3.65 -4.05 43.96
N LYS A 246 -4.32 -3.96 42.79
CA LYS A 246 -5.67 -4.53 42.60
C LYS A 246 -5.95 -4.84 41.12
N ALA A 247 -6.77 -5.84 40.88
CA ALA A 247 -7.24 -6.18 39.55
C ALA A 247 -8.03 -5.02 38.91
N PRO A 248 -7.99 -4.86 37.57
CA PRO A 248 -8.67 -3.77 36.89
C PRO A 248 -10.19 -3.88 37.07
N VAL A 249 -10.75 -2.93 37.77
CA VAL A 249 -12.20 -2.70 37.77
C VAL A 249 -12.55 -1.94 36.48
N ARG A 250 -13.79 -2.08 35.98
CA ARG A 250 -14.27 -1.51 34.71
C ARG A 250 -13.97 -0.02 34.48
N THR A 251 -13.53 0.72 35.48
CA THR A 251 -13.22 2.14 35.47
C THR A 251 -11.82 2.43 36.01
N LEU A 252 -10.79 2.18 35.22
CA LEU A 252 -9.48 2.80 35.48
C LEU A 252 -9.57 4.30 35.14
N SER A 253 -9.06 5.16 36.05
CA SER A 253 -8.89 6.59 35.75
C SER A 253 -8.04 6.80 34.48
N ILE A 254 -8.21 7.93 33.81
CA ILE A 254 -7.43 8.26 32.60
C ILE A 254 -5.92 8.16 32.88
N GLU A 255 -5.48 8.62 34.07
CA GLU A 255 -4.09 8.57 34.48
C GLU A 255 -3.57 7.14 34.63
N ASN A 256 -4.35 6.23 35.19
CA ASN A 256 -4.00 4.83 35.34
C ASN A 256 -3.99 4.08 33.99
N ARG A 257 -4.86 4.47 33.04
CA ARG A 257 -4.82 3.95 31.67
C ARG A 257 -3.56 4.36 30.93
N LEU A 258 -3.12 5.63 31.10
CA LEU A 258 -1.88 6.14 30.51
C LEU A 258 -0.64 5.47 31.11
N ARG A 259 -0.66 5.13 32.41
CA ARG A 259 0.40 4.42 33.07
C ARG A 259 0.51 2.97 32.61
N LEU A 260 -0.63 2.29 32.45
CA LEU A 260 -0.71 0.92 31.93
C LEU A 260 -0.25 0.84 30.46
N ALA A 261 -0.49 1.88 29.66
CA ALA A 261 -0.07 1.92 28.25
C ALA A 261 1.42 2.22 28.03
N ARG A 262 2.16 2.52 29.10
CA ARG A 262 3.59 2.82 29.08
C ARG A 262 4.46 1.65 29.58
N THR A 263 3.84 0.60 30.10
CA THR A 263 4.45 -0.68 30.48
C THR A 263 4.25 -1.72 29.40
#